data_f77040fba4e9d0f7f6049e5e4bacf1ab
#
_entry.id   f77040fba4e9d0f7f6049e5e4bacf1ab
#
_cell.length_a   1.000
_cell.length_b   1.000
_cell.length_c   1.000
_cell.angle_alpha   90.00
_cell.angle_beta   90.00
_cell.angle_gamma   90.00
#
_symmetry.space_group_name_H-M   'P 1'
#
loop_
_entity.id
_entity.type
_entity.pdbx_description
1 polymer ?
#
loop_
_entity_poly.entity_id
_entity_poly.type
_entity_poly.pdbx_seq_one_letter_code
_entity_poly.pdbx_strand_id
1 'polypeptide(L)'
;MDTDRVVALTKLILADKYPNIHSMLILRHGKLVYENYFAGEDEIHGGAPVGYIDHGIDSLHDCRSVSKSFTSACIGIAVKQGFIKSIDEPIFPYFKEYAKYFDAAKRKITIRNLLTMTSGLDWNENISYRDSENSETQMNRSDDPITYVLSRKITSTPGTFWNYSGASAMLLGEIIRKATGERLDQYAEKNLFTPLGITKFTWDHLIYNKNVVAAEYGLRLRSRDLAKFGLLYMNYGKWGDKQILDSAWVQHSLNSEVSKPIITSGIPHGYGFQFWVGLMVHHQYKTPISYAIGNGGQMIYFWRDMDIILVFTCGNYNRNDIKNNTDEAFGYIVPSVKEMKPYIK
;
A
#
# COMPACT_ATOMS: atom_id res chain seq x y z
N MET A 1 -20.14 -8.53 -16.23
CA MET A 1 -18.93 -9.39 -16.30
C MET A 1 -19.32 -10.75 -16.87
N ASP A 2 -18.42 -11.39 -17.55
CA ASP A 2 -18.54 -12.80 -17.96
C ASP A 2 -18.17 -13.70 -16.77
N THR A 3 -19.18 -14.33 -16.20
CA THR A 3 -19.04 -15.17 -15.00
C THR A 3 -18.23 -16.43 -15.26
N ASP A 4 -18.28 -16.99 -16.48
CA ASP A 4 -17.61 -18.24 -16.82
C ASP A 4 -16.09 -18.11 -16.73
N ARG A 5 -15.54 -16.96 -17.11
CA ARG A 5 -14.11 -16.66 -16.98
C ARG A 5 -13.66 -16.57 -15.53
N VAL A 6 -14.46 -15.95 -14.68
CA VAL A 6 -14.16 -15.82 -13.24
C VAL A 6 -14.26 -17.20 -12.56
N VAL A 7 -15.26 -18.01 -12.94
CA VAL A 7 -15.39 -19.39 -12.48
C VAL A 7 -14.21 -20.25 -12.95
N ALA A 8 -13.76 -20.09 -14.21
CA ALA A 8 -12.58 -20.78 -14.71
C ALA A 8 -11.32 -20.45 -13.89
N LEU A 9 -11.10 -19.16 -13.57
CA LEU A 9 -10.00 -18.73 -12.69
C LEU A 9 -10.12 -19.39 -11.31
N THR A 10 -11.32 -19.40 -10.72
CA THR A 10 -11.57 -20.04 -9.42
C THR A 10 -11.16 -21.51 -9.42
N LYS A 11 -11.54 -22.25 -10.47
CA LYS A 11 -11.16 -23.66 -10.61
C LYS A 11 -9.66 -23.87 -10.71
N LEU A 12 -8.94 -22.96 -11.37
CA LEU A 12 -7.48 -23.01 -11.47
C LEU A 12 -6.80 -22.72 -10.13
N ILE A 13 -7.33 -21.78 -9.33
CA ILE A 13 -6.83 -21.53 -7.98
C ILE A 13 -7.06 -22.76 -7.10
N LEU A 14 -8.26 -23.35 -7.13
CA LEU A 14 -8.58 -24.57 -6.39
C LEU A 14 -7.75 -25.79 -6.82
N ALA A 15 -7.28 -25.81 -8.07
CA ALA A 15 -6.40 -26.84 -8.60
C ALA A 15 -4.90 -26.53 -8.36
N ASP A 16 -4.58 -25.55 -7.50
CA ASP A 16 -3.23 -25.10 -7.14
C ASP A 16 -2.37 -24.64 -8.34
N LYS A 17 -3.03 -24.21 -9.43
CA LYS A 17 -2.33 -23.62 -10.58
C LYS A 17 -1.73 -22.25 -10.22
N TYR A 18 -2.36 -21.54 -9.29
CA TYR A 18 -1.96 -20.27 -8.74
C TYR A 18 -1.86 -20.40 -7.21
N PRO A 19 -0.76 -20.96 -6.68
CA PRO A 19 -0.63 -21.31 -5.29
C PRO A 19 -0.69 -20.11 -4.36
N ASN A 20 -1.25 -20.36 -3.18
CA ASN A 20 -1.32 -19.39 -2.08
C ASN A 20 -2.03 -18.06 -2.43
N ILE A 21 -3.04 -18.09 -3.30
CA ILE A 21 -4.06 -17.04 -3.33
C ILE A 21 -5.04 -17.38 -2.20
N HIS A 22 -5.16 -16.52 -1.19
CA HIS A 22 -5.99 -16.74 -0.01
C HIS A 22 -7.38 -16.11 -0.14
N SER A 23 -7.50 -15.02 -0.88
CA SER A 23 -8.79 -14.43 -1.23
C SER A 23 -8.73 -13.69 -2.55
N MET A 24 -9.88 -13.63 -3.22
CA MET A 24 -10.12 -12.80 -4.38
C MET A 24 -11.49 -12.16 -4.26
N LEU A 25 -11.54 -10.82 -4.27
CA LEU A 25 -12.76 -10.04 -4.27
C LEU A 25 -12.77 -9.13 -5.50
N ILE A 26 -13.93 -9.04 -6.16
CA ILE A 26 -14.16 -8.12 -7.26
C ILE A 26 -15.36 -7.24 -6.92
N LEU A 27 -15.13 -5.95 -6.91
CA LEU A 27 -16.20 -4.96 -6.79
C LEU A 27 -16.38 -4.25 -8.13
N ARG A 28 -17.64 -4.00 -8.49
CA ARG A 28 -17.99 -3.25 -9.69
C ARG A 28 -19.20 -2.38 -9.43
N HIS A 29 -19.15 -1.12 -9.86
CA HIS A 29 -20.22 -0.13 -9.63
C HIS A 29 -20.61 -0.06 -8.14
N GLY A 30 -19.60 -0.04 -7.27
CA GLY A 30 -19.77 0.02 -5.82
C GLY A 30 -20.32 -1.25 -5.17
N LYS A 31 -20.51 -2.35 -5.92
CA LYS A 31 -21.09 -3.61 -5.42
C LYS A 31 -20.07 -4.73 -5.48
N LEU A 32 -20.04 -5.56 -4.44
CA LEU A 32 -19.29 -6.81 -4.42
C LEU A 32 -19.97 -7.81 -5.36
N VAL A 33 -19.30 -8.13 -6.49
CA VAL A 33 -19.84 -9.01 -7.54
C VAL A 33 -19.19 -10.40 -7.55
N TYR A 34 -18.05 -10.54 -6.89
CA TYR A 34 -17.39 -11.82 -6.67
C TYR A 34 -16.62 -11.77 -5.35
N GLU A 35 -16.66 -12.88 -4.62
CA GLU A 35 -15.92 -13.09 -3.38
C GLU A 35 -15.64 -14.56 -3.20
N ASN A 36 -14.39 -14.91 -3.00
CA ASN A 36 -14.00 -16.27 -2.63
C ASN A 36 -12.74 -16.27 -1.77
N TYR A 37 -12.61 -17.32 -0.95
CA TYR A 37 -11.52 -17.57 -0.04
C TYR A 37 -10.97 -18.96 -0.30
N PHE A 38 -9.66 -19.14 -0.13
CA PHE A 38 -8.97 -20.37 -0.45
C PHE A 38 -8.01 -20.70 0.68
N ALA A 39 -7.75 -21.99 0.88
CA ALA A 39 -6.73 -22.46 1.79
C ALA A 39 -5.31 -22.23 1.22
N GLY A 40 -4.34 -22.04 2.09
CA GLY A 40 -2.94 -21.91 1.70
C GLY A 40 -2.01 -21.73 2.87
N GLU A 41 -0.71 -21.73 2.59
CA GLU A 41 0.34 -21.47 3.57
C GLU A 41 0.37 -19.99 3.91
N ASP A 42 0.35 -19.68 5.21
CA ASP A 42 0.37 -18.29 5.71
C ASP A 42 1.45 -18.07 6.77
N GLU A 43 1.87 -16.82 6.90
CA GLU A 43 2.80 -16.37 7.94
C GLU A 43 2.40 -14.98 8.45
N ILE A 44 2.77 -14.69 9.69
CA ILE A 44 2.69 -13.35 10.27
C ILE A 44 4.08 -12.74 10.25
N HIS A 45 4.22 -11.52 9.74
CA HIS A 45 5.52 -10.85 9.64
C HIS A 45 6.21 -10.75 11.01
N GLY A 46 7.43 -11.25 11.07
CA GLY A 46 8.22 -11.26 12.33
C GLY A 46 7.72 -12.26 13.37
N GLY A 47 6.72 -13.08 13.05
CA GLY A 47 6.20 -14.17 13.87
C GLY A 47 6.64 -15.55 13.38
N ALA A 48 6.10 -16.59 14.01
CA ALA A 48 6.23 -17.96 13.53
C ALA A 48 5.35 -18.18 12.28
N PRO A 49 5.72 -19.12 11.39
CA PRO A 49 4.83 -19.58 10.33
C PRO A 49 3.47 -20.02 10.91
N VAL A 50 2.39 -19.62 10.30
CA VAL A 50 1.04 -20.06 10.69
C VAL A 50 0.76 -21.47 10.13
N GLY A 51 1.37 -21.80 8.98
CA GLY A 51 1.16 -23.04 8.24
C GLY A 51 -0.02 -22.97 7.28
N TYR A 52 -0.48 -24.14 6.85
CA TYR A 52 -1.60 -24.25 5.91
C TYR A 52 -2.92 -24.10 6.64
N ILE A 53 -3.69 -23.07 6.27
CA ILE A 53 -4.99 -22.74 6.90
C ILE A 53 -6.07 -22.47 5.87
N ASP A 54 -7.32 -22.69 6.27
CA ASP A 54 -8.50 -22.26 5.52
C ASP A 54 -8.77 -20.78 5.81
N HIS A 55 -8.65 -19.94 4.78
CA HIS A 55 -9.02 -18.54 4.92
C HIS A 55 -10.52 -18.36 4.72
N GLY A 56 -11.07 -17.36 5.40
CA GLY A 56 -12.48 -17.02 5.34
C GLY A 56 -12.73 -15.52 5.51
N ILE A 57 -14.00 -15.15 5.50
CA ILE A 57 -14.48 -13.77 5.56
C ILE A 57 -13.94 -12.97 6.76
N ASP A 58 -13.66 -13.65 7.87
CA ASP A 58 -13.17 -13.05 9.11
C ASP A 58 -11.65 -13.21 9.34
N SER A 59 -10.94 -13.83 8.40
CA SER A 59 -9.50 -13.99 8.47
C SER A 59 -8.80 -12.65 8.34
N LEU A 60 -7.99 -12.28 9.34
CA LEU A 60 -7.06 -11.16 9.23
C LEU A 60 -5.84 -11.62 8.45
N HIS A 61 -5.44 -10.83 7.49
CA HIS A 61 -4.31 -11.10 6.61
C HIS A 61 -3.29 -9.97 6.66
N ASP A 62 -2.00 -10.30 6.62
CA ASP A 62 -0.93 -9.30 6.56
C ASP A 62 -1.03 -8.47 5.30
N CYS A 63 -1.20 -7.17 5.46
CA CYS A 63 -1.28 -6.24 4.32
C CYS A 63 0.10 -5.94 3.72
N ARG A 64 1.18 -6.17 4.49
CA ARG A 64 2.54 -5.81 4.10
C ARG A 64 2.58 -4.35 3.62
N SER A 65 3.25 -4.06 2.53
CA SER A 65 3.39 -2.68 2.03
C SER A 65 2.09 -2.00 1.59
N VAL A 66 0.96 -2.70 1.50
CA VAL A 66 -0.37 -2.05 1.38
C VAL A 66 -0.65 -1.16 2.60
N SER A 67 -0.05 -1.44 3.77
CA SER A 67 -0.11 -0.60 4.98
C SER A 67 0.31 0.86 4.71
N LYS A 68 1.28 1.07 3.81
CA LYS A 68 1.78 2.40 3.43
C LYS A 68 0.66 3.28 2.86
N SER A 69 -0.28 2.70 2.12
CA SER A 69 -1.42 3.43 1.55
C SER A 69 -2.42 3.86 2.64
N PHE A 70 -2.59 3.05 3.69
CA PHE A 70 -3.39 3.43 4.86
C PHE A 70 -2.71 4.51 5.69
N THR A 71 -1.40 4.45 5.85
CA THR A 71 -0.60 5.52 6.49
C THR A 71 -0.76 6.83 5.73
N SER A 72 -0.69 6.79 4.38
CA SER A 72 -0.97 7.95 3.52
C SER A 72 -2.38 8.51 3.76
N ALA A 73 -3.40 7.65 3.82
CA ALA A 73 -4.77 8.10 4.10
C ALA A 73 -4.86 8.85 5.45
N CYS A 74 -4.16 8.36 6.49
CA CYS A 74 -4.11 9.04 7.78
C CYS A 74 -3.48 10.43 7.69
N ILE A 75 -2.41 10.60 6.88
CA ILE A 75 -1.84 11.94 6.60
C ILE A 75 -2.88 12.82 5.92
N GLY A 76 -3.60 12.31 4.91
CA GLY A 76 -4.66 13.07 4.23
C GLY A 76 -5.78 13.53 5.17
N ILE A 77 -6.17 12.67 6.11
CA ILE A 77 -7.16 13.03 7.14
C ILE A 77 -6.59 14.09 8.09
N ALA A 78 -5.33 13.96 8.51
CA ALA A 78 -4.68 14.93 9.40
C ALA A 78 -4.52 16.31 8.75
N VAL A 79 -4.26 16.36 7.44
CA VAL A 79 -4.27 17.61 6.66
C VAL A 79 -5.67 18.22 6.64
N LYS A 80 -6.69 17.43 6.32
CA LYS A 80 -8.09 17.88 6.29
C LYS A 80 -8.56 18.39 7.65
N GLN A 81 -8.11 17.77 8.74
CA GLN A 81 -8.44 18.19 10.11
C GLN A 81 -7.60 19.38 10.61
N GLY A 82 -6.60 19.83 9.84
CA GLY A 82 -5.73 20.96 10.18
C GLY A 82 -4.59 20.65 11.17
N PHE A 83 -4.36 19.38 11.53
CA PHE A 83 -3.21 18.95 12.32
C PHE A 83 -1.89 19.12 11.56
N ILE A 84 -1.94 18.91 10.25
CA ILE A 84 -0.84 19.17 9.30
C ILE A 84 -1.29 20.30 8.39
N LYS A 85 -0.51 21.38 8.33
CA LYS A 85 -0.91 22.58 7.58
C LYS A 85 -0.76 22.42 6.08
N SER A 86 0.31 21.74 5.65
CA SER A 86 0.61 21.47 4.24
C SER A 86 1.54 20.30 4.12
N ILE A 87 1.37 19.47 3.07
CA ILE A 87 2.32 18.41 2.75
C ILE A 87 3.62 18.94 2.16
N ASP A 88 3.66 20.19 1.75
CA ASP A 88 4.87 20.87 1.25
C ASP A 88 5.71 21.51 2.38
N GLU A 89 5.25 21.41 3.62
CA GLU A 89 6.06 21.83 4.75
C GLU A 89 7.22 20.85 5.02
N PRO A 90 8.38 21.36 5.48
CA PRO A 90 9.50 20.50 5.86
C PRO A 90 9.14 19.56 7.02
N ILE A 91 9.73 18.36 7.02
CA ILE A 91 9.54 17.41 8.12
C ILE A 91 10.32 17.80 9.39
N PHE A 92 11.35 18.63 9.28
CA PHE A 92 12.22 19.02 10.40
C PHE A 92 11.46 19.48 11.66
N PRO A 93 10.39 20.31 11.58
CA PRO A 93 9.64 20.73 12.77
C PRO A 93 9.09 19.59 13.63
N TYR A 94 8.82 18.44 13.04
CA TYR A 94 8.35 17.23 13.72
C TYR A 94 9.47 16.42 14.39
N PHE A 95 10.75 16.68 14.03
CA PHE A 95 11.91 15.91 14.48
C PHE A 95 13.01 16.82 15.11
N LYS A 96 12.63 17.87 15.82
CA LYS A 96 13.57 18.84 16.41
C LYS A 96 14.56 18.19 17.38
N GLU A 97 14.15 17.16 18.10
CA GLU A 97 15.00 16.39 19.02
C GLU A 97 16.13 15.64 18.31
N TYR A 98 15.98 15.43 16.99
CA TYR A 98 16.99 14.83 16.11
C TYR A 98 17.78 15.86 15.30
N ALA A 99 17.80 17.14 15.71
CA ALA A 99 18.39 18.25 14.94
C ALA A 99 19.84 18.01 14.50
N LYS A 100 20.64 17.23 15.26
CA LYS A 100 22.01 16.87 14.92
C LYS A 100 22.15 16.07 13.61
N TYR A 101 21.09 15.42 13.14
CA TYR A 101 21.06 14.65 11.90
C TYR A 101 20.55 15.46 10.70
N PHE A 102 20.05 16.68 10.92
CA PHE A 102 19.50 17.55 9.87
C PHE A 102 20.52 18.57 9.39
N ASP A 103 21.22 18.25 8.31
CA ASP A 103 21.99 19.19 7.52
C ASP A 103 21.08 20.07 6.62
N ALA A 104 21.68 20.99 5.86
CA ALA A 104 20.95 21.91 4.98
C ALA A 104 20.10 21.18 3.91
N ALA A 105 20.54 20.02 3.44
CA ALA A 105 19.81 19.24 2.44
C ALA A 105 18.59 18.51 3.06
N LYS A 106 18.79 17.84 4.19
CA LYS A 106 17.69 17.14 4.90
C LYS A 106 16.60 18.08 5.41
N ARG A 107 16.95 19.33 5.75
CA ARG A 107 15.95 20.35 6.13
C ARG A 107 14.97 20.70 5.01
N LYS A 108 15.28 20.32 3.77
CA LYS A 108 14.40 20.52 2.60
C LYS A 108 13.45 19.35 2.35
N ILE A 109 13.61 18.23 3.04
CA ILE A 109 12.68 17.08 2.90
C ILE A 109 11.31 17.52 3.41
N THR A 110 10.29 17.36 2.57
CA THR A 110 8.89 17.68 2.87
C THR A 110 8.08 16.41 3.12
N ILE A 111 6.87 16.54 3.68
CA ILE A 111 5.91 15.45 3.80
C ILE A 111 5.58 14.87 2.41
N ARG A 112 5.43 15.74 1.39
CA ARG A 112 5.23 15.30 -0.02
C ARG A 112 6.37 14.37 -0.47
N ASN A 113 7.62 14.67 -0.16
CA ASN A 113 8.74 13.82 -0.55
C ASN A 113 8.66 12.43 0.09
N LEU A 114 8.17 12.31 1.32
CA LEU A 114 7.93 11.02 1.95
C LEU A 114 6.75 10.27 1.27
N LEU A 115 5.64 10.97 0.99
CA LEU A 115 4.46 10.40 0.32
C LEU A 115 4.79 9.87 -1.07
N THR A 116 5.68 10.53 -1.79
CA THR A 116 6.06 10.21 -3.16
C THR A 116 7.35 9.39 -3.29
N MET A 117 7.94 8.93 -2.19
CA MET A 117 9.20 8.17 -2.17
C MET A 117 10.38 8.92 -2.82
N THR A 118 10.44 10.25 -2.63
CA THR A 118 11.46 11.12 -3.22
C THR A 118 12.27 11.89 -2.17
N SER A 119 12.45 11.31 -0.98
CA SER A 119 13.16 11.96 0.12
C SER A 119 14.63 12.27 -0.17
N GLY A 120 15.24 11.51 -1.08
CA GLY A 120 16.66 11.61 -1.41
C GLY A 120 17.60 10.96 -0.38
N LEU A 121 17.06 10.31 0.65
CA LEU A 121 17.86 9.54 1.61
C LEU A 121 18.46 8.31 0.95
N ASP A 122 19.69 7.99 1.34
CA ASP A 122 20.36 6.74 0.99
C ASP A 122 19.59 5.55 1.56
N TRP A 123 18.98 4.76 0.66
CA TRP A 123 18.11 3.66 1.03
C TRP A 123 18.21 2.51 0.03
N ASN A 124 18.44 1.31 0.52
CA ASN A 124 18.50 0.11 -0.28
C ASN A 124 17.45 -0.90 0.17
N GLU A 125 16.33 -0.95 -0.55
CA GLU A 125 15.21 -1.89 -0.32
C GLU A 125 14.92 -2.73 -1.58
N ASN A 126 15.78 -2.62 -2.63
CA ASN A 126 15.66 -3.35 -3.89
C ASN A 126 16.30 -4.75 -3.83
N ILE A 127 16.64 -5.22 -2.64
CA ILE A 127 17.21 -6.54 -2.36
C ILE A 127 16.27 -7.29 -1.41
N SER A 128 16.51 -8.60 -1.25
CA SER A 128 15.68 -9.43 -0.39
C SER A 128 15.56 -8.87 1.04
N TYR A 129 14.37 -8.92 1.64
CA TYR A 129 14.16 -8.60 3.06
C TYR A 129 14.85 -9.59 4.02
N ARG A 130 15.39 -10.70 3.49
CA ARG A 130 16.24 -11.64 4.25
C ARG A 130 17.72 -11.23 4.23
N ASP A 131 18.09 -10.30 3.35
CA ASP A 131 19.44 -9.79 3.25
C ASP A 131 19.73 -8.80 4.39
N SER A 132 20.87 -8.95 5.04
CA SER A 132 21.29 -8.07 6.14
C SER A 132 21.57 -6.63 5.69
N GLU A 133 21.84 -6.41 4.40
CA GLU A 133 22.09 -5.09 3.82
C GLU A 133 20.80 -4.36 3.41
N ASN A 134 19.63 -5.01 3.52
CA ASN A 134 18.35 -4.36 3.27
C ASN A 134 18.08 -3.28 4.33
N SER A 135 17.90 -2.05 3.88
CA SER A 135 17.77 -0.90 4.79
C SER A 135 16.51 -0.94 5.66
N GLU A 136 15.38 -1.49 5.16
CA GLU A 136 14.17 -1.66 5.98
C GLU A 136 14.40 -2.73 7.04
N THR A 137 15.08 -3.83 6.69
CA THR A 137 15.44 -4.88 7.65
C THR A 137 16.35 -4.34 8.76
N GLN A 138 17.34 -3.51 8.40
CA GLN A 138 18.22 -2.87 9.39
C GLN A 138 17.47 -1.88 10.27
N MET A 139 16.60 -1.05 9.68
CA MET A 139 15.74 -0.12 10.42
C MET A 139 14.88 -0.86 11.45
N ASN A 140 14.23 -1.93 11.02
CA ASN A 140 13.32 -2.71 11.87
C ASN A 140 14.05 -3.46 13.01
N ARG A 141 15.36 -3.69 12.85
CA ARG A 141 16.23 -4.28 13.90
C ARG A 141 16.90 -3.25 14.81
N SER A 142 16.74 -1.95 14.49
CA SER A 142 17.33 -0.88 15.28
C SER A 142 16.51 -0.59 16.54
N ASP A 143 17.18 -0.36 17.67
CA ASP A 143 16.53 0.11 18.90
C ASP A 143 15.92 1.52 18.74
N ASP A 144 16.50 2.34 17.87
CA ASP A 144 15.99 3.66 17.50
C ASP A 144 15.88 3.80 15.97
N PRO A 145 14.76 3.35 15.39
CA PRO A 145 14.54 3.39 13.94
C PRO A 145 14.51 4.82 13.38
N ILE A 146 14.09 5.81 14.17
CA ILE A 146 14.06 7.21 13.75
C ILE A 146 15.49 7.74 13.60
N THR A 147 16.35 7.49 14.59
CA THR A 147 17.79 7.81 14.48
C THR A 147 18.42 7.08 13.31
N TYR A 148 18.13 5.79 13.12
CA TYR A 148 18.65 5.02 11.99
C TYR A 148 18.34 5.72 10.66
N VAL A 149 17.08 6.10 10.42
CA VAL A 149 16.65 6.76 9.18
C VAL A 149 17.26 8.16 9.03
N LEU A 150 17.16 8.99 10.07
CA LEU A 150 17.60 10.38 10.00
C LEU A 150 19.14 10.51 9.94
N SER A 151 19.88 9.51 10.37
CA SER A 151 21.36 9.45 10.22
C SER A 151 21.81 9.13 8.79
N ARG A 152 20.92 8.58 7.92
CA ARG A 152 21.27 8.24 6.53
C ARG A 152 21.66 9.50 5.74
N LYS A 153 22.58 9.34 4.78
CA LYS A 153 23.05 10.44 3.93
C LYS A 153 21.98 10.83 2.90
N ILE A 154 22.09 12.05 2.40
CA ILE A 154 21.37 12.47 1.20
C ILE A 154 22.21 12.08 -0.02
N THR A 155 21.62 11.34 -0.93
CA THR A 155 22.25 10.89 -2.21
C THR A 155 21.65 11.58 -3.43
N SER A 156 20.47 12.20 -3.27
CA SER A 156 19.84 13.02 -4.31
C SER A 156 19.07 14.18 -3.70
N THR A 157 18.88 15.26 -4.47
CA THR A 157 18.07 16.40 -4.03
C THR A 157 16.64 15.92 -3.74
N PRO A 158 16.04 16.23 -2.57
CA PRO A 158 14.66 15.88 -2.28
C PRO A 158 13.70 16.33 -3.39
N GLY A 159 12.82 15.43 -3.81
CA GLY A 159 11.85 15.65 -4.89
C GLY A 159 12.34 15.27 -6.29
N THR A 160 13.61 14.90 -6.50
CA THR A 160 14.17 14.72 -7.85
C THR A 160 14.36 13.26 -8.26
N PHE A 161 14.51 12.35 -7.31
CA PHE A 161 14.77 10.93 -7.56
C PHE A 161 13.85 10.07 -6.73
N TRP A 162 13.15 9.15 -7.38
CA TRP A 162 12.30 8.18 -6.74
C TRP A 162 13.14 6.98 -6.26
N ASN A 163 12.95 6.61 -4.99
CA ASN A 163 13.57 5.42 -4.41
C ASN A 163 12.60 4.82 -3.38
N TYR A 164 12.14 3.60 -3.63
CA TYR A 164 11.21 2.93 -2.73
C TYR A 164 11.80 2.79 -1.33
N SER A 165 11.05 3.20 -0.31
CA SER A 165 11.59 3.32 1.05
C SER A 165 10.52 3.15 2.12
N GLY A 166 10.62 2.06 2.91
CA GLY A 166 9.83 1.85 4.13
C GLY A 166 10.04 2.95 5.16
N ALA A 167 11.25 3.52 5.22
CA ALA A 167 11.54 4.67 6.08
C ALA A 167 10.59 5.84 5.85
N SER A 168 10.20 6.09 4.60
CA SER A 168 9.26 7.17 4.29
C SER A 168 7.91 6.97 4.99
N ALA A 169 7.37 5.76 4.97
CA ALA A 169 6.11 5.43 5.63
C ALA A 169 6.25 5.44 7.17
N MET A 170 7.37 4.94 7.71
CA MET A 170 7.66 4.98 9.15
C MET A 170 7.70 6.44 9.64
N LEU A 171 8.41 7.34 8.94
CA LEU A 171 8.44 8.76 9.29
C LEU A 171 7.06 9.42 9.16
N LEU A 172 6.23 9.04 8.17
CA LEU A 172 4.84 9.51 8.06
C LEU A 172 4.01 9.08 9.28
N GLY A 173 4.16 7.84 9.75
CA GLY A 173 3.51 7.36 10.98
C GLY A 173 3.90 8.18 12.21
N GLU A 174 5.19 8.51 12.34
CA GLU A 174 5.69 9.37 13.42
C GLU A 174 5.21 10.83 13.30
N ILE A 175 5.06 11.35 12.07
CA ILE A 175 4.48 12.68 11.85
C ILE A 175 3.03 12.71 12.33
N ILE A 176 2.22 11.67 12.09
CA ILE A 176 0.87 11.57 12.69
C ILE A 176 0.95 11.70 14.21
N ARG A 177 1.80 10.88 14.85
CA ARG A 177 1.95 10.90 16.30
C ARG A 177 2.36 12.28 16.84
N LYS A 178 3.29 12.96 16.17
CA LYS A 178 3.78 14.29 16.56
C LYS A 178 2.77 15.40 16.32
N ALA A 179 2.00 15.30 15.23
CA ALA A 179 1.01 16.31 14.87
C ALA A 179 -0.28 16.20 15.70
N THR A 180 -0.71 14.98 16.01
CA THR A 180 -2.02 14.73 16.63
C THR A 180 -1.95 14.36 18.11
N GLY A 181 -0.79 13.90 18.58
CA GLY A 181 -0.60 13.32 19.93
C GLY A 181 -1.09 11.86 20.03
N GLU A 182 -1.66 11.28 18.98
CA GLU A 182 -2.15 9.91 18.92
C GLU A 182 -1.20 9.03 18.09
N ARG A 183 -0.98 7.76 18.50
CA ARG A 183 -0.24 6.83 17.65
C ARG A 183 -1.01 6.57 16.36
N LEU A 184 -0.30 6.18 15.28
CA LEU A 184 -0.89 5.92 13.97
C LEU A 184 -2.06 4.92 14.03
N ASP A 185 -1.92 3.82 14.78
CA ASP A 185 -2.95 2.79 14.93
C ASP A 185 -4.22 3.35 15.59
N GLN A 186 -4.08 4.14 16.66
CA GLN A 186 -5.18 4.79 17.38
C GLN A 186 -5.85 5.87 16.51
N TYR A 187 -5.04 6.67 15.82
CA TYR A 187 -5.55 7.70 14.92
C TYR A 187 -6.32 7.09 13.74
N ALA A 188 -5.80 6.01 13.16
CA ALA A 188 -6.45 5.27 12.08
C ALA A 188 -7.76 4.63 12.54
N GLU A 189 -7.78 4.00 13.72
CA GLU A 189 -9.00 3.42 14.29
C GLU A 189 -10.12 4.46 14.36
N LYS A 190 -9.83 5.61 14.96
CA LYS A 190 -10.80 6.67 15.20
C LYS A 190 -11.27 7.35 13.92
N ASN A 191 -10.35 7.68 13.00
CA ASN A 191 -10.60 8.61 11.90
C ASN A 191 -10.79 7.93 10.55
N LEU A 192 -10.36 6.66 10.40
CA LEU A 192 -10.48 5.90 9.16
C LEU A 192 -11.27 4.60 9.36
N PHE A 193 -10.88 3.74 10.31
CA PHE A 193 -11.47 2.42 10.42
C PHE A 193 -12.89 2.44 10.96
N THR A 194 -13.12 3.13 12.08
CA THR A 194 -14.48 3.27 12.65
C THR A 194 -15.47 3.88 11.65
N PRO A 195 -15.16 4.99 10.95
CA PRO A 195 -16.03 5.51 9.91
C PRO A 195 -16.36 4.53 8.79
N LEU A 196 -15.41 3.66 8.39
CA LEU A 196 -15.60 2.62 7.38
C LEU A 196 -16.28 1.36 7.91
N GLY A 197 -16.60 1.29 9.22
CA GLY A 197 -17.13 0.10 9.86
C GLY A 197 -16.12 -1.06 9.85
N ILE A 198 -14.82 -0.76 9.95
CA ILE A 198 -13.74 -1.73 10.16
C ILE A 198 -13.57 -1.89 11.66
N THR A 199 -14.00 -3.05 12.18
CA THR A 199 -14.02 -3.32 13.63
C THR A 199 -13.02 -4.38 14.09
N LYS A 200 -12.36 -5.04 13.13
CA LYS A 200 -11.39 -6.10 13.41
C LYS A 200 -10.13 -5.80 12.61
N PHE A 201 -9.07 -5.46 13.31
CA PHE A 201 -7.75 -5.20 12.72
C PHE A 201 -6.67 -5.38 13.79
N THR A 202 -5.44 -5.51 13.36
CA THR A 202 -4.25 -5.26 14.16
C THR A 202 -3.29 -4.38 13.36
N TRP A 203 -2.55 -3.52 14.06
CA TRP A 203 -1.44 -2.79 13.46
C TRP A 203 -0.22 -2.99 14.35
N ASP A 204 0.70 -3.81 13.88
CA ASP A 204 1.85 -4.21 14.67
C ASP A 204 2.80 -3.03 14.91
N HIS A 205 3.58 -3.15 15.98
CA HIS A 205 4.67 -2.25 16.29
C HIS A 205 6.00 -2.88 15.86
N LEU A 206 7.01 -2.06 15.67
CA LEU A 206 8.34 -2.57 15.35
C LEU A 206 8.83 -3.53 16.44
N ILE A 207 9.45 -4.63 16.01
CA ILE A 207 9.81 -5.74 16.91
C ILE A 207 10.72 -5.27 18.05
N TYR A 208 11.70 -4.45 17.71
CA TYR A 208 12.71 -3.94 18.67
C TYR A 208 12.34 -2.59 19.30
N ASN A 209 11.31 -1.90 18.79
CA ASN A 209 10.79 -0.67 19.39
C ASN A 209 9.25 -0.64 19.40
N LYS A 210 8.67 -1.15 20.47
CA LYS A 210 7.22 -1.25 20.65
C LYS A 210 6.47 0.08 20.77
N ASN A 211 7.19 1.21 20.82
CA ASN A 211 6.57 2.55 20.81
C ASN A 211 6.30 3.05 19.39
N VAL A 212 6.91 2.44 18.36
CA VAL A 212 6.76 2.82 16.96
C VAL A 212 5.86 1.84 16.25
N VAL A 213 4.77 2.33 15.66
CA VAL A 213 3.88 1.52 14.82
C VAL A 213 4.59 1.20 13.51
N ALA A 214 4.53 -0.07 13.07
CA ALA A 214 5.08 -0.51 11.80
C ALA A 214 4.23 0.00 10.63
N ALA A 215 4.35 1.29 10.34
CA ALA A 215 3.53 2.02 9.37
C ALA A 215 3.71 1.51 7.93
N GLU A 216 4.84 0.88 7.66
CA GLU A 216 5.25 0.42 6.34
C GLU A 216 4.76 -0.99 6.00
N TYR A 217 4.43 -1.85 7.01
CA TYR A 217 4.04 -3.24 6.76
C TYR A 217 3.07 -3.87 7.77
N GLY A 218 2.90 -3.27 8.96
CA GLY A 218 2.37 -3.97 10.14
C GLY A 218 0.84 -4.11 10.22
N LEU A 219 0.09 -3.58 9.25
CA LEU A 219 -1.36 -3.63 9.25
C LEU A 219 -1.88 -5.02 8.84
N ARG A 220 -2.86 -5.54 9.59
CA ARG A 220 -3.61 -6.74 9.25
C ARG A 220 -5.10 -6.43 9.19
N LEU A 221 -5.72 -6.79 8.07
CA LEU A 221 -7.14 -6.54 7.79
C LEU A 221 -7.81 -7.77 7.16
N ARG A 222 -9.13 -7.81 7.23
CA ARG A 222 -9.93 -8.74 6.42
C ARG A 222 -9.97 -8.25 4.97
N SER A 223 -10.13 -9.17 4.02
CA SER A 223 -10.23 -8.83 2.60
C SER A 223 -11.39 -7.87 2.29
N ARG A 224 -12.53 -8.02 2.98
CA ARG A 224 -13.64 -7.08 2.86
C ARG A 224 -13.30 -5.68 3.37
N ASP A 225 -12.40 -5.55 4.35
CA ASP A 225 -11.99 -4.24 4.87
C ASP A 225 -11.01 -3.56 3.92
N LEU A 226 -10.15 -4.32 3.21
CA LEU A 226 -9.37 -3.81 2.08
C LEU A 226 -10.29 -3.32 0.95
N ALA A 227 -11.39 -4.03 0.67
CA ALA A 227 -12.38 -3.62 -0.31
C ALA A 227 -13.11 -2.34 0.09
N LYS A 228 -13.45 -2.13 1.37
CA LYS A 228 -14.02 -0.87 1.87
C LYS A 228 -13.06 0.31 1.66
N PHE A 229 -11.77 0.11 1.93
CA PHE A 229 -10.74 1.12 1.64
C PHE A 229 -10.67 1.41 0.14
N GLY A 230 -10.73 0.38 -0.69
CA GLY A 230 -10.83 0.55 -2.14
C GLY A 230 -12.04 1.39 -2.55
N LEU A 231 -13.23 1.11 -2.00
CA LEU A 231 -14.45 1.88 -2.27
C LEU A 231 -14.33 3.35 -1.83
N LEU A 232 -13.69 3.62 -0.69
CA LEU A 232 -13.43 4.99 -0.25
C LEU A 232 -12.68 5.78 -1.33
N TYR A 233 -11.64 5.20 -1.91
CA TYR A 233 -10.84 5.84 -2.95
C TYR A 233 -11.59 5.94 -4.29
N MET A 234 -12.33 4.90 -4.69
CA MET A 234 -13.15 4.96 -5.90
C MET A 234 -14.25 6.02 -5.80
N ASN A 235 -14.75 6.28 -4.61
CA ASN A 235 -15.75 7.30 -4.32
C ASN A 235 -15.14 8.67 -3.95
N TYR A 236 -13.90 8.95 -4.39
CA TYR A 236 -13.22 10.23 -4.17
C TYR A 236 -13.18 10.66 -2.69
N GLY A 237 -12.98 9.69 -1.80
CA GLY A 237 -12.86 9.92 -0.36
C GLY A 237 -14.20 10.00 0.39
N LYS A 238 -15.31 9.72 -0.28
CA LYS A 238 -16.65 9.64 0.34
C LYS A 238 -16.99 8.25 0.82
N TRP A 239 -17.61 8.17 2.02
CA TRP A 239 -18.22 6.97 2.56
C TRP A 239 -19.61 7.31 3.10
N GLY A 240 -20.65 6.81 2.45
CA GLY A 240 -22.01 7.33 2.63
C GLY A 240 -22.06 8.84 2.37
N ASP A 241 -22.62 9.61 3.28
CA ASP A 241 -22.69 11.07 3.17
C ASP A 241 -21.46 11.80 3.72
N LYS A 242 -20.49 11.07 4.28
CA LYS A 242 -19.30 11.65 4.91
C LYS A 242 -18.13 11.72 3.94
N GLN A 243 -17.51 12.91 3.84
CA GLN A 243 -16.22 13.07 3.17
C GLN A 243 -15.11 12.75 4.18
N ILE A 244 -14.49 11.58 4.10
CA ILE A 244 -13.41 11.13 4.99
C ILE A 244 -12.07 11.70 4.52
N LEU A 245 -11.76 11.54 3.23
CA LEU A 245 -10.59 12.10 2.55
C LEU A 245 -11.04 13.17 1.56
N ASP A 246 -10.26 14.22 1.37
CA ASP A 246 -10.55 15.17 0.32
C ASP A 246 -10.38 14.55 -1.06
N SER A 247 -11.22 14.94 -2.02
CA SER A 247 -11.16 14.40 -3.39
C SER A 247 -9.81 14.67 -4.06
N ALA A 248 -9.21 15.84 -3.78
CA ALA A 248 -7.87 16.17 -4.26
C ALA A 248 -6.82 15.22 -3.72
N TRP A 249 -6.90 14.81 -2.43
CA TRP A 249 -6.00 13.81 -1.87
C TRP A 249 -6.07 12.48 -2.62
N VAL A 250 -7.29 12.02 -2.90
CA VAL A 250 -7.51 10.79 -3.67
C VAL A 250 -6.92 10.90 -5.08
N GLN A 251 -7.10 12.06 -5.73
CA GLN A 251 -6.51 12.30 -7.05
C GLN A 251 -4.99 12.25 -7.02
N HIS A 252 -4.34 12.92 -6.08
CA HIS A 252 -2.89 12.84 -5.90
C HIS A 252 -2.41 11.42 -5.55
N SER A 253 -3.20 10.66 -4.80
CA SER A 253 -2.87 9.28 -4.46
C SER A 253 -2.88 8.36 -5.68
N LEU A 254 -3.90 8.49 -6.54
CA LEU A 254 -4.14 7.57 -7.65
C LEU A 254 -3.60 8.05 -9.01
N ASN A 255 -2.88 9.18 -9.05
CA ASN A 255 -2.16 9.66 -10.22
C ASN A 255 -0.66 9.80 -9.91
N SER A 256 0.17 9.82 -10.96
CA SER A 256 1.61 9.97 -10.76
C SER A 256 1.99 11.37 -10.32
N GLU A 257 2.69 11.47 -9.21
CA GLU A 257 3.30 12.68 -8.67
C GLU A 257 4.81 12.75 -8.96
N VAL A 258 5.39 11.68 -9.54
CA VAL A 258 6.81 11.66 -9.89
C VAL A 258 7.02 12.13 -11.32
N SER A 259 8.07 12.93 -11.52
CA SER A 259 8.37 13.58 -12.80
C SER A 259 8.95 12.66 -13.86
N LYS A 260 9.53 11.52 -13.44
CA LYS A 260 10.14 10.53 -14.34
C LYS A 260 9.50 9.18 -14.12
N PRO A 261 9.30 8.39 -15.19
CA PRO A 261 8.79 7.03 -15.04
C PRO A 261 9.77 6.16 -14.24
N ILE A 262 9.19 5.34 -13.38
CA ILE A 262 9.90 4.31 -12.61
C ILE A 262 9.92 3.06 -13.49
N ILE A 263 11.08 2.54 -13.81
CA ILE A 263 11.20 1.35 -14.66
C ILE A 263 11.35 0.11 -13.77
N THR A 264 10.36 -0.75 -13.78
CA THR A 264 10.40 -2.05 -13.08
C THR A 264 10.20 -3.15 -14.11
N SER A 265 11.18 -4.05 -14.23
CA SER A 265 11.16 -5.15 -15.24
C SER A 265 10.88 -4.64 -16.67
N GLY A 266 11.40 -3.47 -17.02
CA GLY A 266 11.21 -2.84 -18.33
C GLY A 266 9.86 -2.15 -18.54
N ILE A 267 8.97 -2.15 -17.53
CA ILE A 267 7.64 -1.53 -17.59
C ILE A 267 7.70 -0.16 -16.88
N PRO A 268 7.22 0.92 -17.52
CA PRO A 268 7.16 2.23 -16.89
C PRO A 268 5.97 2.32 -15.92
N HIS A 269 6.24 2.82 -14.71
CA HIS A 269 5.27 3.11 -13.67
C HIS A 269 5.39 4.56 -13.23
N GLY A 270 4.34 5.08 -12.62
CA GLY A 270 4.34 6.28 -11.81
C GLY A 270 4.13 5.93 -10.33
N TYR A 271 4.16 6.94 -9.48
CA TYR A 271 3.90 6.80 -8.06
C TYR A 271 3.14 8.03 -7.54
N GLY A 272 2.03 7.78 -6.86
CA GLY A 272 1.26 8.82 -6.18
C GLY A 272 1.58 8.88 -4.68
N PHE A 273 0.61 9.23 -3.86
CA PHE A 273 0.80 9.28 -2.41
C PHE A 273 0.69 7.88 -1.79
N GLN A 274 1.80 7.12 -1.86
CA GLN A 274 1.94 5.71 -1.43
C GLN A 274 1.08 4.73 -2.24
N PHE A 275 0.87 5.03 -3.52
CA PHE A 275 0.23 4.15 -4.50
C PHE A 275 1.07 4.08 -5.78
N TRP A 276 1.14 2.91 -6.34
CA TRP A 276 1.67 2.70 -7.67
C TRP A 276 0.66 3.15 -8.72
N VAL A 277 1.16 3.67 -9.82
CA VAL A 277 0.38 4.09 -10.98
C VAL A 277 0.97 3.44 -12.21
N GLY A 278 0.17 2.80 -13.03
CA GLY A 278 0.66 2.08 -14.19
C GLY A 278 -0.35 1.99 -15.31
N LEU A 279 0.00 1.19 -16.29
CA LEU A 279 -0.88 0.83 -17.39
C LEU A 279 -1.07 -0.68 -17.35
N MET A 280 -2.30 -1.13 -17.27
CA MET A 280 -2.61 -2.51 -17.57
C MET A 280 -2.66 -2.67 -19.09
N VAL A 281 -1.92 -3.63 -19.59
CA VAL A 281 -1.91 -4.01 -21.00
C VAL A 281 -2.29 -5.47 -21.11
N HIS A 282 -3.41 -5.77 -21.75
CA HIS A 282 -3.82 -7.14 -22.02
C HIS A 282 -4.36 -7.24 -23.45
N HIS A 283 -3.61 -7.92 -24.31
CA HIS A 283 -3.86 -7.96 -25.75
C HIS A 283 -4.00 -6.55 -26.33
N GLN A 284 -5.15 -6.24 -26.94
CA GLN A 284 -5.50 -4.95 -27.52
C GLN A 284 -6.00 -3.89 -26.52
N TYR A 285 -6.10 -4.27 -25.24
CA TYR A 285 -6.62 -3.37 -24.21
C TYR A 285 -5.47 -2.71 -23.45
N LYS A 286 -5.59 -1.40 -23.27
CA LYS A 286 -4.65 -0.58 -22.51
C LYS A 286 -5.44 0.41 -21.68
N THR A 287 -5.29 0.36 -20.36
CA THR A 287 -6.03 1.22 -19.45
C THR A 287 -5.18 1.65 -18.27
N PRO A 288 -5.30 2.90 -17.81
CA PRO A 288 -4.65 3.33 -16.57
C PRO A 288 -5.17 2.54 -15.37
N ILE A 289 -4.25 2.13 -14.52
CA ILE A 289 -4.55 1.52 -13.22
C ILE A 289 -3.74 2.19 -12.13
N SER A 290 -4.29 2.20 -10.93
CA SER A 290 -3.56 2.54 -9.74
C SER A 290 -3.66 1.37 -8.76
N TYR A 291 -2.66 1.16 -7.92
CA TYR A 291 -2.70 0.01 -7.05
C TYR A 291 -1.83 0.18 -5.81
N ALA A 292 -2.26 -0.45 -4.73
CA ALA A 292 -1.45 -0.73 -3.56
C ALA A 292 -0.99 -2.18 -3.63
N ILE A 293 0.29 -2.45 -3.38
CA ILE A 293 0.87 -3.80 -3.44
C ILE A 293 1.72 -4.07 -2.20
N GLY A 294 1.65 -5.30 -1.71
CA GLY A 294 2.45 -5.81 -0.60
C GLY A 294 3.16 -7.12 -0.95
N ASN A 295 4.30 -7.33 -0.31
CA ASN A 295 5.06 -8.56 -0.43
C ASN A 295 4.16 -9.78 -0.21
N GLY A 296 4.28 -10.80 -1.05
CA GLY A 296 3.47 -12.00 -0.99
C GLY A 296 2.25 -12.00 -1.90
N GLY A 297 1.92 -10.87 -2.56
CA GLY A 297 0.79 -10.77 -3.47
C GLY A 297 -0.44 -10.09 -2.89
N GLN A 298 -0.28 -9.29 -1.83
CA GLN A 298 -1.34 -8.44 -1.28
C GLN A 298 -1.62 -7.31 -2.26
N MET A 299 -2.87 -7.09 -2.65
CA MET A 299 -3.19 -6.09 -3.66
C MET A 299 -4.56 -5.47 -3.47
N ILE A 300 -4.62 -4.16 -3.75
CA ILE A 300 -5.86 -3.43 -4.05
C ILE A 300 -5.62 -2.72 -5.38
N TYR A 301 -6.32 -3.14 -6.44
CA TYR A 301 -6.29 -2.49 -7.73
C TYR A 301 -7.48 -1.58 -7.92
N PHE A 302 -7.23 -0.42 -8.50
CA PHE A 302 -8.22 0.60 -8.88
C PHE A 302 -8.24 0.72 -10.41
N TRP A 303 -9.25 0.16 -11.01
CA TRP A 303 -9.48 0.25 -12.44
C TRP A 303 -10.62 1.23 -12.69
N ARG A 304 -10.27 2.51 -12.64
CA ARG A 304 -11.25 3.61 -12.59
C ARG A 304 -12.15 3.67 -13.81
N ASP A 305 -11.61 3.50 -15.00
CA ASP A 305 -12.37 3.58 -16.26
C ASP A 305 -13.47 2.50 -16.38
N MET A 306 -13.31 1.40 -15.63
CA MET A 306 -14.24 0.29 -15.60
C MET A 306 -15.06 0.21 -14.31
N ASP A 307 -14.82 1.15 -13.37
CA ASP A 307 -15.42 1.16 -12.05
C ASP A 307 -15.26 -0.20 -11.35
N ILE A 308 -14.02 -0.72 -11.37
CA ILE A 308 -13.65 -2.01 -10.79
C ILE A 308 -12.60 -1.80 -9.71
N ILE A 309 -12.79 -2.52 -8.59
CA ILE A 309 -11.78 -2.75 -7.57
C ILE A 309 -11.50 -4.25 -7.51
N LEU A 310 -10.22 -4.62 -7.51
CA LEU A 310 -9.81 -5.99 -7.27
C LEU A 310 -9.01 -6.03 -5.97
N VAL A 311 -9.32 -7.01 -5.12
CA VAL A 311 -8.60 -7.27 -3.89
C VAL A 311 -8.09 -8.70 -3.92
N PHE A 312 -6.79 -8.85 -3.65
CA PHE A 312 -6.17 -10.14 -3.41
C PHE A 312 -5.45 -10.14 -2.07
N THR A 313 -5.54 -11.25 -1.37
CA THR A 313 -4.61 -11.61 -0.29
C THR A 313 -3.94 -12.92 -0.64
N CYS A 314 -2.64 -13.02 -0.43
CA CYS A 314 -1.83 -14.17 -0.83
C CYS A 314 -0.72 -14.45 0.20
N GLY A 315 -0.25 -15.70 0.26
CA GLY A 315 0.78 -16.17 1.18
C GLY A 315 2.17 -16.34 0.55
N ASN A 316 2.44 -15.78 -0.64
CA ASN A 316 3.71 -15.96 -1.37
C ASN A 316 4.82 -15.02 -0.86
N TYR A 317 4.96 -14.87 0.46
CA TYR A 317 5.92 -13.94 1.07
C TYR A 317 7.37 -14.29 0.74
N ASN A 318 8.11 -13.28 0.29
CA ASN A 318 9.54 -13.40 -0.07
C ASN A 318 9.83 -14.49 -1.12
N ARG A 319 8.84 -14.85 -1.95
CA ARG A 319 8.93 -15.86 -3.00
C ARG A 319 9.10 -15.18 -4.35
N ASN A 320 10.35 -15.05 -4.80
CA ASN A 320 10.68 -14.51 -6.13
C ASN A 320 10.61 -15.57 -7.23
N ASP A 321 10.50 -16.84 -6.86
CA ASP A 321 10.40 -18.00 -7.74
C ASP A 321 8.96 -18.25 -8.22
N ILE A 322 7.97 -17.73 -7.53
CA ILE A 322 6.58 -17.78 -7.96
C ILE A 322 6.29 -16.53 -8.78
N LYS A 323 5.94 -16.74 -10.07
CA LYS A 323 5.38 -15.65 -10.88
C LYS A 323 4.23 -15.01 -10.11
N ASN A 324 4.08 -13.70 -10.27
CA ASN A 324 2.99 -12.98 -9.63
C ASN A 324 1.65 -13.56 -10.09
N ASN A 325 1.10 -14.49 -9.31
CA ASN A 325 -0.14 -15.20 -9.61
C ASN A 325 -1.31 -14.25 -9.88
N THR A 326 -1.25 -13.05 -9.26
CA THR A 326 -2.27 -12.04 -9.44
C THR A 326 -2.21 -11.40 -10.83
N ASP A 327 -1.02 -11.22 -11.42
CA ASP A 327 -0.88 -10.71 -12.78
C ASP A 327 -1.46 -11.71 -13.81
N GLU A 328 -1.25 -13.01 -13.60
CA GLU A 328 -1.85 -14.04 -14.46
C GLU A 328 -3.39 -14.11 -14.30
N ALA A 329 -3.91 -13.84 -13.10
CA ALA A 329 -5.35 -13.74 -12.85
C ALA A 329 -6.02 -12.64 -13.70
N PHE A 330 -5.31 -11.54 -13.99
CA PHE A 330 -5.81 -10.51 -14.90
C PHE A 330 -6.14 -11.06 -16.30
N GLY A 331 -5.44 -12.08 -16.77
CA GLY A 331 -5.75 -12.76 -18.03
C GLY A 331 -7.19 -13.33 -18.10
N TYR A 332 -7.81 -13.57 -16.96
CA TYR A 332 -9.21 -14.01 -16.84
C TYR A 332 -10.15 -12.85 -16.51
N ILE A 333 -9.74 -11.97 -15.63
CA ILE A 333 -10.60 -10.88 -15.13
C ILE A 333 -10.81 -9.81 -16.22
N VAL A 334 -9.74 -9.38 -16.90
CA VAL A 334 -9.83 -8.32 -17.93
C VAL A 334 -10.79 -8.71 -19.05
N PRO A 335 -10.67 -9.89 -19.69
CA PRO A 335 -11.61 -10.27 -20.75
C PRO A 335 -13.03 -10.58 -20.26
N SER A 336 -13.24 -10.70 -18.93
CA SER A 336 -14.58 -10.87 -18.37
C SER A 336 -15.41 -9.57 -18.39
N VAL A 337 -14.77 -8.42 -18.59
CA VAL A 337 -15.44 -7.10 -18.64
C VAL A 337 -15.94 -6.83 -20.03
N LYS A 338 -17.23 -7.04 -20.28
CA LYS A 338 -17.85 -6.99 -21.62
C LYS A 338 -17.83 -5.62 -22.29
N GLU A 339 -17.81 -4.52 -21.50
CA GLU A 339 -17.82 -3.15 -22.01
C GLU A 339 -16.43 -2.61 -22.33
N MET A 340 -15.41 -3.40 -22.16
CA MET A 340 -14.05 -3.00 -22.46
C MET A 340 -13.86 -2.77 -23.95
N LYS A 341 -13.57 -1.52 -24.34
CA LYS A 341 -13.32 -1.16 -25.73
C LYS A 341 -11.85 -1.40 -26.07
N PRO A 342 -11.54 -1.93 -27.27
CA PRO A 342 -10.17 -2.03 -27.74
C PRO A 342 -9.50 -0.63 -27.78
N TYR A 343 -8.23 -0.57 -27.42
CA TYR A 343 -7.43 0.63 -27.64
C TYR A 343 -7.18 0.77 -29.14
N ILE A 344 -7.83 1.74 -29.76
CA ILE A 344 -7.55 2.11 -31.14
C ILE A 344 -6.39 3.09 -31.08
N LYS A 345 -5.25 2.74 -31.70
CA LYS A 345 -4.08 3.62 -31.83
C LYS A 345 -4.40 4.82 -32.68
#